data_2a8de507ed61fd6519b57372758ee27e
#
_entry.id   2a8de507ed61fd6519b57372758ee27e
#
_cell.length_a   1.000
_cell.length_b   1.000
_cell.length_c   1.000
_cell.angle_alpha   90.00
_cell.angle_beta   90.00
_cell.angle_gamma   90.00
#
_symmetry.space_group_name_H-M   'P 1'
#
loop_
_entity.id
_entity.type
_entity.pdbx_description
1 polymer ?
#
loop_
_entity_poly.entity_id
_entity_poly.type
_entity_poly.pdbx_seq_one_letter_code
_entity_poly.pdbx_strand_id
1 'polypeptide(L)'
;MTNPFVVLLGLGMALATSVADAQCAVEKRCGWLKNPTPGNFSLLDRSGEWTISEQGGYQAPGIDNMPDMTTKGWVVTNAGEHGYGCACLDVQVDEKSRLVTRLVSAQPLPLRRCKLDPKLPPP
;
A
#
# COMPACT_ATOMS: atom_id res chain seq x y z
N MET A 1 32.70 -50.51 -40.27
CA MET A 1 32.43 -50.25 -38.83
C MET A 1 32.20 -48.75 -38.67
N THR A 2 30.93 -48.39 -38.66
CA THR A 2 30.50 -46.99 -38.53
C THR A 2 29.94 -46.78 -37.13
N ASN A 3 30.62 -45.94 -36.37
CA ASN A 3 30.08 -45.48 -35.07
C ASN A 3 29.06 -44.36 -35.29
N PRO A 4 27.86 -44.49 -34.76
CA PRO A 4 26.94 -43.36 -34.73
C PRO A 4 27.29 -42.43 -33.54
N PHE A 5 27.68 -41.21 -33.83
CA PHE A 5 27.75 -40.15 -32.84
C PHE A 5 26.33 -39.77 -32.46
N VAL A 6 25.96 -40.06 -31.23
CA VAL A 6 24.72 -39.53 -30.65
C VAL A 6 25.03 -38.13 -30.15
N VAL A 7 24.52 -37.13 -30.86
CA VAL A 7 24.52 -35.73 -30.39
C VAL A 7 23.31 -35.54 -29.47
N LEU A 8 23.56 -35.51 -28.17
CA LEU A 8 22.57 -35.11 -27.19
C LEU A 8 22.46 -33.56 -27.22
N LEU A 9 21.43 -33.06 -27.92
CA LEU A 9 21.00 -31.67 -27.78
C LEU A 9 20.31 -31.49 -26.41
N GLY A 10 21.06 -30.96 -25.46
CA GLY A 10 20.49 -30.51 -24.21
C GLY A 10 19.64 -29.25 -24.45
N LEU A 11 18.31 -29.38 -24.39
CA LEU A 11 17.40 -28.25 -24.31
C LEU A 11 17.58 -27.61 -22.91
N GLY A 12 18.35 -26.57 -22.83
CA GLY A 12 18.38 -25.72 -21.65
C GLY A 12 17.08 -24.90 -21.58
N MET A 13 16.16 -25.28 -20.74
CA MET A 13 15.00 -24.44 -20.38
C MET A 13 15.52 -23.29 -19.55
N ALA A 14 15.65 -22.11 -20.16
CA ALA A 14 15.86 -20.87 -19.42
C ALA A 14 14.52 -20.51 -18.73
N LEU A 15 14.48 -20.70 -17.41
CA LEU A 15 13.41 -20.18 -16.57
C LEU A 15 13.57 -18.64 -16.50
N ALA A 16 12.83 -17.93 -17.35
CA ALA A 16 12.71 -16.50 -17.25
C ALA A 16 11.82 -16.19 -16.04
N THR A 17 12.44 -15.88 -14.88
CA THR A 17 11.72 -15.31 -13.74
C THR A 17 11.38 -13.86 -14.07
N SER A 18 10.09 -13.59 -14.31
CA SER A 18 9.59 -12.26 -14.56
C SER A 18 9.63 -11.46 -13.25
N VAL A 19 10.52 -10.47 -13.15
CA VAL A 19 10.68 -9.56 -11.99
C VAL A 19 9.53 -8.52 -11.95
N ALA A 20 8.70 -8.45 -13.00
CA ALA A 20 7.64 -7.45 -13.14
C ALA A 20 6.47 -7.63 -12.16
N ASP A 21 6.24 -8.85 -11.67
CA ASP A 21 5.08 -9.17 -10.81
C ASP A 21 5.22 -8.64 -9.38
N ALA A 22 6.44 -8.39 -8.89
CA ALA A 22 6.68 -7.89 -7.54
C ALA A 22 6.20 -6.44 -7.32
N GLN A 23 6.19 -5.60 -8.39
CA GLN A 23 5.75 -4.19 -8.33
C GLN A 23 4.23 -4.04 -8.43
N CYS A 24 3.52 -5.07 -8.95
CA CYS A 24 2.07 -5.07 -9.13
C CYS A 24 1.33 -5.84 -8.03
N ALA A 25 2.05 -6.39 -7.05
CA ALA A 25 1.44 -7.15 -5.96
C ALA A 25 0.67 -6.22 -5.01
N VAL A 26 -0.55 -6.64 -4.68
CA VAL A 26 -1.32 -6.01 -3.60
C VAL A 26 -0.74 -6.45 -2.27
N GLU A 27 -0.49 -5.49 -1.39
CA GLU A 27 0.02 -5.72 -0.04
C GLU A 27 -0.85 -5.06 1.00
N LYS A 28 -0.88 -5.62 2.20
CA LYS A 28 -1.57 -5.02 3.34
C LYS A 28 -0.62 -4.13 4.11
N ARG A 29 -1.01 -2.87 4.29
CA ARG A 29 -0.29 -1.89 5.10
C ARG A 29 -1.20 -1.32 6.16
N CYS A 30 -0.74 -1.32 7.39
CA CYS A 30 -1.51 -0.85 8.54
C CYS A 30 -0.75 0.25 9.27
N GLY A 31 -1.49 1.25 9.73
CA GLY A 31 -0.93 2.37 10.46
C GLY A 31 -1.93 3.51 10.63
N TRP A 32 -1.42 4.72 10.75
CA TRP A 32 -2.24 5.92 10.88
C TRP A 32 -2.71 6.39 9.50
N LEU A 33 -4.00 6.29 9.25
CA LEU A 33 -4.62 6.96 8.12
C LEU A 33 -4.85 8.41 8.50
N LYS A 34 -4.25 9.32 7.74
CA LYS A 34 -4.28 10.76 8.00
C LYS A 34 -5.05 11.46 6.90
N ASN A 35 -5.97 12.31 7.29
CA ASN A 35 -6.68 13.25 6.43
C ASN A 35 -6.82 14.61 7.14
N PRO A 36 -5.70 15.35 7.28
CA PRO A 36 -5.69 16.59 8.07
C PRO A 36 -6.48 17.73 7.43
N THR A 37 -6.63 17.70 6.10
CA THR A 37 -7.35 18.71 5.32
C THR A 37 -8.02 18.05 4.11
N PRO A 38 -9.02 18.71 3.47
CA PRO A 38 -9.72 18.12 2.34
C PRO A 38 -8.78 17.63 1.24
N GLY A 39 -9.00 16.40 0.76
CA GLY A 39 -8.25 15.83 -0.36
C GLY A 39 -6.83 15.37 -0.05
N ASN A 40 -6.32 15.59 1.15
CA ASN A 40 -4.99 15.18 1.57
C ASN A 40 -5.07 13.91 2.42
N PHE A 41 -4.83 12.76 1.79
CA PHE A 41 -4.82 11.46 2.45
C PHE A 41 -3.43 10.84 2.39
N SER A 42 -2.99 10.31 3.52
CA SER A 42 -1.76 9.52 3.62
C SER A 42 -1.89 8.41 4.65
N LEU A 43 -1.07 7.39 4.52
CA LEU A 43 -0.91 6.34 5.51
C LEU A 43 0.50 6.42 6.08
N LEU A 44 0.60 6.57 7.39
CA LEU A 44 1.85 6.49 8.13
C LEU A 44 1.95 5.10 8.74
N ASP A 45 2.79 4.26 8.17
CA ASP A 45 3.06 2.91 8.67
C ASP A 45 4.46 2.82 9.29
N ARG A 46 4.89 1.62 9.63
CA ARG A 46 6.21 1.37 10.23
C ARG A 46 7.37 1.74 9.32
N SER A 47 7.16 1.81 8.00
CA SER A 47 8.18 2.16 7.03
C SER A 47 8.19 3.65 6.65
N GLY A 48 7.24 4.42 7.16
CA GLY A 48 7.10 5.84 6.89
C GLY A 48 5.77 6.19 6.23
N GLU A 49 5.71 7.34 5.59
CA GLU A 49 4.48 7.90 5.04
C GLU A 49 4.31 7.56 3.56
N TRP A 50 3.09 7.17 3.22
CA TRP A 50 2.64 6.85 1.87
C TRP A 50 1.55 7.81 1.46
N THR A 51 1.75 8.55 0.37
CA THR A 51 0.74 9.48 -0.15
C THR A 51 -0.34 8.72 -0.91
N ILE A 52 -1.60 8.94 -0.53
CA ILE A 52 -2.77 8.40 -1.22
C ILE A 52 -3.35 9.45 -2.15
N SER A 53 -3.50 10.69 -1.66
CA SER A 53 -3.96 11.82 -2.48
C SER A 53 -3.44 13.14 -1.93
N GLU A 54 -3.41 14.13 -2.81
CA GLU A 54 -3.10 15.52 -2.50
C GLU A 54 -4.20 16.41 -3.08
N GLN A 55 -4.63 17.39 -2.31
CA GLN A 55 -5.65 18.33 -2.74
C GLN A 55 -5.21 19.08 -4.00
N GLY A 56 -6.03 19.00 -5.06
CA GLY A 56 -5.72 19.61 -6.35
C GLY A 56 -4.61 18.93 -7.15
N GLY A 57 -4.16 17.75 -6.71
CA GLY A 57 -3.08 17.01 -7.34
C GLY A 57 -3.38 15.52 -7.48
N TYR A 58 -2.41 14.71 -7.09
CA TYR A 58 -2.46 13.26 -7.23
C TYR A 58 -3.62 12.64 -6.47
N GLN A 59 -4.28 11.68 -7.10
CA GLN A 59 -5.24 10.78 -6.46
C GLN A 59 -4.94 9.34 -6.85
N ALA A 60 -4.77 8.47 -5.87
CA ALA A 60 -4.55 7.06 -6.13
C ALA A 60 -5.75 6.45 -6.85
N PRO A 61 -5.54 5.71 -7.95
CA PRO A 61 -6.60 4.88 -8.52
C PRO A 61 -7.25 3.99 -7.45
N GLY A 62 -8.56 3.91 -7.46
CA GLY A 62 -9.30 3.14 -6.47
C GLY A 62 -9.58 3.86 -5.14
N ILE A 63 -9.28 5.15 -5.03
CA ILE A 63 -9.55 5.92 -3.81
C ILE A 63 -11.03 5.86 -3.40
N ASP A 64 -11.93 5.74 -4.37
CA ASP A 64 -13.38 5.59 -4.11
C ASP A 64 -13.75 4.26 -3.46
N ASN A 65 -12.83 3.29 -3.41
CA ASN A 65 -13.01 2.05 -2.67
C ASN A 65 -12.84 2.24 -1.16
N MET A 66 -12.41 3.41 -0.70
CA MET A 66 -12.29 3.73 0.72
C MET A 66 -13.69 3.98 1.30
N PRO A 67 -14.12 3.19 2.31
CA PRO A 67 -15.37 3.47 3.01
C PRO A 67 -15.23 4.72 3.89
N ASP A 68 -16.30 5.09 4.59
CA ASP A 68 -16.21 6.11 5.62
C ASP A 68 -15.31 5.62 6.77
N MET A 69 -14.10 6.18 6.84
CA MET A 69 -13.09 5.80 7.82
C MET A 69 -13.28 6.49 9.17
N THR A 70 -14.24 7.40 9.28
CA THR A 70 -14.53 8.14 10.52
C THR A 70 -15.43 7.39 11.47
N THR A 71 -15.95 6.23 11.07
CA THR A 71 -16.93 5.45 11.83
C THR A 71 -16.36 4.73 13.04
N LYS A 72 -15.04 4.57 13.13
CA LYS A 72 -14.39 3.82 14.20
C LYS A 72 -13.08 4.49 14.63
N GLY A 73 -13.02 4.95 15.87
CA GLY A 73 -11.79 5.43 16.47
C GLY A 73 -11.16 6.64 15.77
N TRP A 74 -11.94 7.44 15.08
CA TRP A 74 -11.43 8.61 14.38
C TRP A 74 -11.19 9.78 15.32
N VAL A 75 -10.05 10.46 15.18
CA VAL A 75 -9.68 11.65 15.96
C VAL A 75 -9.77 12.87 15.06
N VAL A 76 -10.68 13.77 15.37
CA VAL A 76 -10.86 15.03 14.63
C VAL A 76 -9.83 16.05 15.10
N THR A 77 -9.05 16.60 14.18
CA THR A 77 -8.01 17.60 14.45
C THR A 77 -8.26 18.93 13.74
N ASN A 78 -9.22 18.99 12.81
CA ASN A 78 -9.52 20.19 12.05
C ASN A 78 -11.01 20.25 11.74
N ALA A 79 -11.47 21.37 11.17
CA ALA A 79 -12.86 21.59 10.80
C ALA A 79 -13.40 20.49 9.88
N GLY A 80 -14.69 20.19 10.04
CA GLY A 80 -15.28 18.99 9.45
C GLY A 80 -14.77 17.75 10.18
N GLU A 81 -14.77 16.62 9.51
CA GLU A 81 -14.29 15.36 10.08
C GLU A 81 -12.82 15.06 9.65
N HIS A 82 -12.00 16.11 9.50
CA HIS A 82 -10.60 15.95 9.17
C HIS A 82 -9.78 15.61 10.41
N GLY A 83 -8.86 14.63 10.25
CA GLY A 83 -8.08 14.14 11.37
C GLY A 83 -7.32 12.88 11.00
N TYR A 84 -7.34 11.90 11.91
CA TYR A 84 -6.66 10.63 11.69
C TYR A 84 -7.34 9.48 12.41
N GLY A 85 -7.04 8.29 11.96
CA GLY A 85 -7.48 7.04 12.60
C GLY A 85 -6.50 5.91 12.32
N CYS A 86 -6.72 4.78 12.97
CA CYS A 86 -5.97 3.57 12.71
C CYS A 86 -6.65 2.77 11.61
N ALA A 87 -5.88 2.27 10.65
CA ALA A 87 -6.44 1.54 9.50
C ALA A 87 -5.49 0.50 8.95
N CYS A 88 -6.06 -0.48 8.25
CA CYS A 88 -5.34 -1.34 7.31
C CYS A 88 -5.85 -1.05 5.90
N LEU A 89 -4.94 -0.97 4.96
CA LEU A 89 -5.22 -0.79 3.54
C LEU A 89 -4.66 -1.96 2.75
N ASP A 90 -5.40 -2.42 1.75
CA ASP A 90 -4.89 -3.30 0.71
C ASP A 90 -4.55 -2.43 -0.49
N VAL A 91 -3.26 -2.35 -0.85
CA VAL A 91 -2.72 -1.36 -1.78
C VAL A 91 -1.64 -1.94 -2.68
N GLN A 92 -1.45 -1.28 -3.80
CA GLN A 92 -0.21 -1.32 -4.56
C GLN A 92 0.54 -0.02 -4.31
N VAL A 93 1.85 -0.07 -4.19
CA VAL A 93 2.68 1.10 -3.89
C VAL A 93 3.89 1.19 -4.81
N ASP A 94 4.38 2.40 -4.98
CA ASP A 94 5.71 2.67 -5.53
C ASP A 94 6.62 3.16 -4.40
N GLU A 95 7.62 2.35 -4.07
CA GLU A 95 8.53 2.66 -2.97
C GLU A 95 9.41 3.87 -3.24
N LYS A 96 9.75 4.12 -4.49
CA LYS A 96 10.62 5.22 -4.90
C LYS A 96 9.98 6.58 -4.68
N SER A 97 8.72 6.73 -5.10
CA SER A 97 7.94 7.95 -4.95
C SER A 97 7.15 8.00 -3.64
N ARG A 98 7.05 6.89 -2.92
CA ARG A 98 6.22 6.77 -1.71
C ARG A 98 4.75 7.05 -1.98
N LEU A 99 4.28 6.70 -3.18
CA LEU A 99 2.88 6.81 -3.57
C LEU A 99 2.15 5.48 -3.40
N VAL A 100 0.91 5.55 -2.95
CA VAL A 100 -0.06 4.48 -3.17
C VAL A 100 -0.48 4.57 -4.63
N THR A 101 -0.13 3.56 -5.42
CA THR A 101 -0.44 3.55 -6.86
C THR A 101 -1.79 2.93 -7.17
N ARG A 102 -2.37 2.21 -6.22
CA ARG A 102 -3.73 1.70 -6.26
C ARG A 102 -4.23 1.40 -4.85
N LEU A 103 -5.46 1.82 -4.56
CA LEU A 103 -6.20 1.43 -3.36
C LEU A 103 -7.24 0.37 -3.72
N VAL A 104 -7.11 -0.82 -3.17
CA VAL A 104 -8.04 -1.93 -3.40
C VAL A 104 -9.14 -1.92 -2.36
N SER A 105 -8.77 -1.81 -1.09
CA SER A 105 -9.70 -1.75 0.03
C SER A 105 -9.08 -1.05 1.24
N ALA A 106 -9.92 -0.59 2.13
CA ALA A 106 -9.52 0.03 3.39
C ALA A 106 -10.45 -0.38 4.50
N GLN A 107 -9.92 -0.47 5.72
CA GLN A 107 -10.65 -0.90 6.88
C GLN A 107 -10.23 -0.10 8.11
N PRO A 108 -11.17 0.60 8.79
CA PRO A 108 -10.84 1.28 10.03
C PRO A 108 -10.60 0.25 11.15
N LEU A 109 -9.66 0.57 12.02
CA LEU A 109 -9.29 -0.24 13.18
C LEU A 109 -9.48 0.57 14.47
N PRO A 110 -9.62 -0.09 15.63
CA PRO A 110 -9.57 0.60 16.91
C PRO A 110 -8.23 1.34 17.07
N LEU A 111 -8.25 2.55 17.63
CA LEU A 111 -7.05 3.37 17.83
C LEU A 111 -5.93 2.65 18.57
N ARG A 112 -6.27 1.80 19.54
CA ARG A 112 -5.30 1.04 20.33
C ARG A 112 -4.37 0.17 19.47
N ARG A 113 -4.82 -0.29 18.31
CA ARG A 113 -4.01 -1.10 17.39
C ARG A 113 -2.79 -0.32 16.90
N CYS A 114 -2.94 0.97 16.66
CA CYS A 114 -1.84 1.85 16.30
C CYS A 114 -1.09 2.37 17.53
N LYS A 115 -1.81 2.78 18.57
CA LYS A 115 -1.19 3.30 19.81
C LYS A 115 -0.27 2.31 20.50
N LEU A 116 -0.58 1.02 20.45
CA LEU A 116 0.21 -0.03 21.10
C LEU A 116 1.31 -0.61 20.20
N ASP A 117 1.41 -0.15 18.95
CA ASP A 117 2.48 -0.58 18.05
C ASP A 117 3.75 0.22 18.32
N PRO A 118 4.79 -0.41 18.92
CA PRO A 118 6.01 0.30 19.32
C PRO A 118 6.85 0.76 18.12
N LYS A 119 6.62 0.20 16.95
CA LYS A 119 7.35 0.53 15.71
C LYS A 119 6.66 1.59 14.87
N LEU A 120 5.42 1.95 15.23
CA LEU A 120 4.66 2.95 14.52
C LEU A 120 4.95 4.34 15.12
N PRO A 121 5.41 5.32 14.29
CA PRO A 121 5.56 6.69 14.76
C PRO A 121 4.22 7.27 15.23
N PRO A 122 4.23 8.32 16.07
CA PRO A 122 2.98 9.03 16.39
C PRO A 122 2.37 9.67 15.15
N PRO A 123 1.02 9.81 15.11
CA PRO A 123 0.31 10.36 13.97
C PRO A 123 0.60 11.83 13.72
#